data_5db7ba01dd08fb8f7a2ff74089515719
#
_entry.id   5db7ba01dd08fb8f7a2ff74089515719
#
_cell.length_a   1.000
_cell.length_b   1.000
_cell.length_c   1.000
_cell.angle_alpha   90.00
_cell.angle_beta   90.00
_cell.angle_gamma   90.00
#
_symmetry.space_group_name_H-M   'P 1'
#
loop_
_entity.id
_entity.type
_entity.pdbx_description
1 polymer ?
#
loop_
_entity_poly.entity_id
_entity_poly.type
_entity_poly.pdbx_seq_one_letter_code
_entity_poly.pdbx_strand_id
1 'polypeptide(L)'
;MKNYETYARKYPAILSVLIPAIVTTQILSSCFSQLQDSLGTVISLIGIFLPVGVVYGAIGYFARQLFRDASKMLFQFPLFKEDETEMPTTKLLLWSDKKRLSANMIKNIAAKLKEDFDIKLLSEAKEQNNLLEAKKTIVDAVGKIREVTRNNPNLLQYNIDFGFCRNYLGGVVYSTCFLLIILFLNIFGVVDNWQITLIALVFQILLGIIAFVTLKSKGYSYARALFNAYIGNSEYNW
;
A
#
# COMPACT_ATOMS: atom_id res chain seq x y z
N MET A 1 19.23 7.56 3.61
CA MET A 1 17.89 7.46 4.23
C MET A 1 16.92 6.82 3.23
N LYS A 2 16.13 5.80 3.63
CA LYS A 2 15.13 5.19 2.73
C LYS A 2 14.05 6.22 2.41
N ASN A 3 13.72 6.38 1.12
CA ASN A 3 12.68 7.30 0.69
C ASN A 3 11.34 6.55 0.63
N TYR A 4 10.37 6.99 1.43
CA TYR A 4 9.02 6.41 1.47
C TYR A 4 8.37 6.36 0.08
N GLU A 5 8.49 7.42 -0.71
CA GLU A 5 7.90 7.49 -2.05
C GLU A 5 8.44 6.37 -2.97
N THR A 6 9.72 6.11 -2.89
CA THR A 6 10.36 5.07 -3.70
C THR A 6 9.94 3.66 -3.25
N TYR A 7 10.07 3.37 -1.95
CA TYR A 7 9.88 2.00 -1.45
C TYR A 7 8.42 1.61 -1.24
N ALA A 8 7.57 2.55 -0.80
CA ALA A 8 6.18 2.27 -0.52
C ALA A 8 5.23 2.52 -1.71
N ARG A 9 5.68 3.27 -2.76
CA ARG A 9 4.83 3.61 -3.90
C ARG A 9 5.40 3.20 -5.25
N LYS A 10 6.66 3.60 -5.55
CA LYS A 10 7.25 3.34 -6.87
C LYS A 10 7.53 1.86 -7.09
N TYR A 11 8.24 1.21 -6.17
CA TYR A 11 8.59 -0.20 -6.32
C TYR A 11 7.38 -1.15 -6.36
N PRO A 12 6.37 -1.04 -5.46
CA PRO A 12 5.20 -1.91 -5.57
C PRO A 12 4.42 -1.71 -6.87
N ALA A 13 4.36 -0.48 -7.40
CA ALA A 13 3.73 -0.23 -8.68
C ALA A 13 4.49 -0.91 -9.83
N ILE A 14 5.83 -0.81 -9.86
CA ILE A 14 6.65 -1.49 -10.87
C ILE A 14 6.49 -3.02 -10.75
N LEU A 15 6.61 -3.56 -9.56
CA LEU A 15 6.53 -5.01 -9.33
C LEU A 15 5.15 -5.58 -9.68
N SER A 16 4.08 -4.84 -9.44
CA SER A 16 2.73 -5.30 -9.76
C SER A 16 2.47 -5.40 -11.27
N VAL A 17 3.12 -4.57 -12.09
CA VAL A 17 2.98 -4.59 -13.55
C VAL A 17 4.05 -5.42 -14.27
N LEU A 18 5.03 -5.95 -13.54
CA LEU A 18 6.14 -6.69 -14.13
C LEU A 18 5.67 -7.93 -14.90
N ILE A 19 4.77 -8.71 -14.31
CA ILE A 19 4.24 -9.94 -14.92
C ILE A 19 3.48 -9.64 -16.22
N PRO A 20 2.46 -8.74 -16.23
CA PRO A 20 1.80 -8.38 -17.47
C PRO A 20 2.74 -7.75 -18.49
N ALA A 21 3.75 -7.01 -18.08
CA ALA A 21 4.75 -6.45 -18.99
C ALA A 21 5.55 -7.54 -19.72
N ILE A 22 5.96 -8.60 -19.02
CA ILE A 22 6.65 -9.76 -19.63
C ILE A 22 5.75 -10.43 -20.66
N VAL A 23 4.48 -10.71 -20.32
CA VAL A 23 3.52 -11.32 -21.25
C VAL A 23 3.32 -10.44 -22.48
N THR A 24 3.13 -9.15 -22.27
CA THR A 24 2.95 -8.19 -23.38
C THR A 24 4.16 -8.09 -24.28
N THR A 25 5.37 -8.12 -23.71
CA THR A 25 6.61 -8.09 -24.50
C THR A 25 6.73 -9.32 -25.43
N GLN A 26 6.34 -10.50 -24.97
CA GLN A 26 6.33 -11.71 -25.80
C GLN A 26 5.31 -11.59 -26.95
N ILE A 27 4.13 -11.08 -26.68
CA ILE A 27 3.10 -10.84 -27.70
C ILE A 27 3.61 -9.83 -28.74
N LEU A 28 4.14 -8.71 -28.29
CA LEU A 28 4.68 -7.68 -29.17
C LEU A 28 5.84 -8.20 -30.01
N SER A 29 6.76 -8.98 -29.45
CA SER A 29 7.88 -9.54 -30.22
C SER A 29 7.40 -10.45 -31.37
N SER A 30 6.35 -11.23 -31.14
CA SER A 30 5.74 -12.06 -32.18
C SER A 30 5.05 -11.21 -33.28
N CYS A 31 4.36 -10.14 -32.88
CA CYS A 31 3.76 -9.19 -33.83
C CYS A 31 4.80 -8.39 -34.60
N PHE A 32 5.88 -7.95 -33.93
CA PHE A 32 6.96 -7.19 -34.58
C PHE A 32 7.76 -8.00 -35.58
N SER A 33 7.99 -9.29 -35.33
CA SER A 33 8.64 -10.17 -36.32
C SER A 33 7.84 -10.26 -37.63
N GLN A 34 6.50 -10.25 -37.57
CA GLN A 34 5.63 -10.22 -38.73
C GLN A 34 5.59 -8.86 -39.41
N LEU A 35 5.74 -7.74 -38.67
CA LEU A 35 5.73 -6.38 -39.17
C LEU A 35 7.09 -5.93 -39.72
N GLN A 36 8.18 -6.52 -39.24
CA GLN A 36 9.55 -6.16 -39.66
C GLN A 36 9.80 -6.48 -41.14
N ASP A 37 9.14 -7.50 -41.66
CA ASP A 37 9.17 -7.82 -43.09
C ASP A 37 8.46 -6.75 -43.96
N SER A 38 7.59 -5.94 -43.38
CA SER A 38 6.78 -4.95 -44.08
C SER A 38 7.21 -3.48 -43.86
N LEU A 39 7.82 -3.16 -42.73
CA LEU A 39 8.05 -1.76 -42.27
C LEU A 39 9.46 -1.50 -41.74
N GLY A 40 10.41 -2.37 -42.06
CA GLY A 40 11.72 -2.54 -41.42
C GLY A 40 12.68 -1.35 -41.33
N THR A 41 12.39 -0.21 -41.92
CA THR A 41 13.32 0.95 -41.88
C THR A 41 12.69 2.20 -41.25
N VAL A 42 11.37 2.34 -41.28
CA VAL A 42 10.71 3.57 -40.87
C VAL A 42 10.56 3.63 -39.34
N ILE A 43 10.35 2.50 -38.66
CA ILE A 43 10.15 2.46 -37.20
C ILE A 43 11.47 2.65 -36.45
N SER A 44 12.60 2.24 -37.03
CA SER A 44 13.94 2.43 -36.42
C SER A 44 14.44 3.88 -36.48
N LEU A 45 13.87 4.71 -37.35
CA LEU A 45 14.29 6.10 -37.58
C LEU A 45 13.41 7.14 -36.86
N ILE A 46 12.22 6.76 -36.36
CA ILE A 46 11.45 7.69 -35.55
C ILE A 46 12.12 7.69 -34.16
N GLY A 47 12.91 8.74 -33.91
CA GLY A 47 13.56 9.01 -32.64
C GLY A 47 12.55 9.11 -31.49
N ILE A 48 11.97 7.98 -31.11
CA ILE A 48 10.90 7.81 -30.11
C ILE A 48 11.45 7.90 -28.68
N PHE A 49 12.76 7.98 -28.49
CA PHE A 49 13.36 7.85 -27.17
C PHE A 49 13.10 9.03 -26.22
N LEU A 50 12.94 10.24 -26.69
CA LEU A 50 12.75 11.41 -25.81
C LEU A 50 11.30 11.62 -25.37
N PRO A 51 10.28 11.59 -26.28
CA PRO A 51 8.88 11.68 -25.84
C PRO A 51 8.43 10.47 -25.03
N VAL A 52 8.97 9.28 -25.33
CA VAL A 52 8.68 8.02 -24.61
C VAL A 52 9.02 8.13 -23.13
N GLY A 53 10.18 8.67 -22.76
CA GLY A 53 10.56 8.82 -21.34
C GLY A 53 9.62 9.72 -20.54
N VAL A 54 9.17 10.83 -21.13
CA VAL A 54 8.22 11.76 -20.49
C VAL A 54 6.83 11.10 -20.36
N VAL A 55 6.37 10.45 -21.43
CA VAL A 55 5.07 9.75 -21.43
C VAL A 55 5.07 8.60 -20.43
N TYR A 56 6.12 7.77 -20.40
CA TYR A 56 6.25 6.71 -19.38
C TYR A 56 6.33 7.27 -17.96
N GLY A 57 7.00 8.39 -17.76
CA GLY A 57 7.05 9.07 -16.45
C GLY A 57 5.66 9.55 -16.01
N ALA A 58 4.91 10.19 -16.91
CA ALA A 58 3.57 10.69 -16.64
C ALA A 58 2.57 9.53 -16.39
N ILE A 59 2.57 8.50 -17.24
CA ILE A 59 1.73 7.30 -17.08
C ILE A 59 2.10 6.59 -15.79
N GLY A 60 3.38 6.43 -15.48
CA GLY A 60 3.84 5.81 -14.26
C GLY A 60 3.45 6.58 -13.00
N TYR A 61 3.44 7.92 -13.07
CA TYR A 61 2.93 8.75 -11.96
C TYR A 61 1.42 8.57 -11.78
N PHE A 62 0.65 8.64 -12.85
CA PHE A 62 -0.79 8.45 -12.84
C PHE A 62 -1.18 7.04 -12.35
N ALA A 63 -0.53 6.00 -12.85
CA ALA A 63 -0.75 4.62 -12.42
C ALA A 63 -0.51 4.44 -10.91
N ARG A 64 0.53 5.06 -10.34
CA ARG A 64 0.77 5.02 -8.89
C ARG A 64 -0.37 5.62 -8.07
N GLN A 65 -1.00 6.68 -8.56
CA GLN A 65 -2.17 7.25 -7.88
C GLN A 65 -3.38 6.31 -7.98
N LEU A 66 -3.67 5.78 -9.16
CA LEU A 66 -4.74 4.81 -9.35
C LEU A 66 -4.57 3.56 -8.47
N PHE A 67 -3.35 2.99 -8.42
CA PHE A 67 -3.07 1.82 -7.60
C PHE A 67 -3.27 2.11 -6.11
N ARG A 68 -2.85 3.28 -5.65
CA ARG A 68 -3.07 3.72 -4.28
C ARG A 68 -4.55 3.84 -3.96
N ASP A 69 -5.31 4.46 -4.83
CA ASP A 69 -6.72 4.73 -4.60
C ASP A 69 -7.56 3.44 -4.69
N ALA A 70 -7.31 2.59 -5.69
CA ALA A 70 -7.89 1.26 -5.77
C ALA A 70 -7.56 0.40 -4.53
N SER A 71 -6.32 0.43 -4.05
CA SER A 71 -5.94 -0.34 -2.87
C SER A 71 -6.63 0.13 -1.59
N LYS A 72 -6.88 1.43 -1.47
CA LYS A 72 -7.66 1.97 -0.34
C LYS A 72 -9.11 1.49 -0.43
N MET A 73 -9.75 1.67 -1.58
CA MET A 73 -11.16 1.34 -1.77
C MET A 73 -11.43 -0.16 -1.63
N LEU A 74 -10.62 -1.01 -2.28
CA LEU A 74 -10.89 -2.44 -2.39
C LEU A 74 -10.32 -3.27 -1.22
N PHE A 75 -9.28 -2.79 -0.54
CA PHE A 75 -8.61 -3.57 0.49
C PHE A 75 -8.51 -2.87 1.84
N GLN A 76 -8.07 -1.60 1.88
CA GLN A 76 -7.91 -0.91 3.15
C GLN A 76 -9.25 -0.64 3.82
N PHE A 77 -10.21 -0.09 3.07
CA PHE A 77 -11.54 0.23 3.61
C PHE A 77 -12.30 -1.01 4.07
N PRO A 78 -12.42 -2.10 3.30
CA PRO A 78 -13.06 -3.31 3.80
C PRO A 78 -12.38 -3.90 5.05
N LEU A 79 -11.03 -3.84 5.13
CA LEU A 79 -10.30 -4.35 6.29
C LEU A 79 -10.43 -3.49 7.55
N PHE A 80 -10.59 -2.17 7.39
CA PHE A 80 -10.58 -1.18 8.47
C PHE A 80 -11.83 -0.26 8.47
N LYS A 81 -12.91 -0.65 7.78
CA LYS A 81 -14.24 -0.02 7.79
C LYS A 81 -14.24 1.48 7.42
N GLU A 82 -13.44 1.87 6.43
CA GLU A 82 -13.43 3.23 5.83
C GLU A 82 -13.08 4.38 6.78
N ASP A 83 -12.97 4.13 8.09
CA ASP A 83 -12.82 5.17 9.10
C ASP A 83 -11.50 5.00 9.89
N GLU A 84 -10.85 6.10 10.21
CA GLU A 84 -9.67 6.13 11.07
C GLU A 84 -9.97 5.58 12.48
N THR A 85 -11.22 5.64 12.92
CA THR A 85 -11.69 5.07 14.19
C THR A 85 -11.59 3.55 14.25
N GLU A 86 -11.48 2.86 13.11
CA GLU A 86 -11.35 1.41 13.01
C GLU A 86 -9.93 0.95 12.64
N MET A 87 -9.02 1.87 12.47
CA MET A 87 -7.62 1.58 12.18
C MET A 87 -6.91 0.86 13.34
N PRO A 88 -5.87 0.06 13.05
CA PRO A 88 -5.08 -0.59 14.09
C PRO A 88 -4.53 0.36 15.16
N THR A 89 -4.18 1.59 14.78
CA THR A 89 -3.72 2.63 15.70
C THR A 89 -4.78 3.00 16.74
N THR A 90 -6.04 3.08 16.34
CA THR A 90 -7.14 3.34 17.27
C THR A 90 -7.44 2.12 18.13
N LYS A 91 -7.54 0.93 17.50
CA LYS A 91 -7.86 -0.33 18.23
C LYS A 91 -6.84 -0.68 19.30
N LEU A 92 -5.56 -0.41 19.09
CA LEU A 92 -4.53 -0.72 20.08
C LEU A 92 -4.62 0.13 21.36
N LEU A 93 -5.23 1.32 21.31
CA LEU A 93 -5.42 2.20 22.46
C LEU A 93 -6.79 2.06 23.12
N LEU A 94 -7.75 1.38 22.49
CA LEU A 94 -9.06 1.11 23.11
C LEU A 94 -8.95 0.05 24.21
N TRP A 95 -9.56 0.32 25.36
CA TRP A 95 -9.65 -0.63 26.47
C TRP A 95 -10.50 -1.84 26.12
N SER A 96 -11.53 -1.67 25.33
CA SER A 96 -12.48 -2.70 24.91
C SER A 96 -11.97 -3.62 23.80
N ASP A 97 -10.89 -3.26 23.07
CA ASP A 97 -10.41 -4.08 21.96
C ASP A 97 -9.56 -5.26 22.44
N LYS A 98 -9.82 -6.46 21.89
CA LYS A 98 -9.07 -7.70 22.21
C LYS A 98 -7.57 -7.64 21.83
N LYS A 99 -7.20 -6.78 20.89
CA LYS A 99 -5.83 -6.62 20.41
C LYS A 99 -5.10 -5.43 21.04
N ARG A 100 -5.71 -4.79 22.04
CA ARG A 100 -5.17 -3.64 22.76
C ARG A 100 -3.73 -3.85 23.23
N LEU A 101 -3.01 -2.78 23.44
CA LEU A 101 -1.74 -2.77 24.14
C LEU A 101 -1.93 -3.16 25.60
N SER A 102 -0.84 -3.47 26.31
CA SER A 102 -0.91 -3.71 27.74
C SER A 102 -1.49 -2.49 28.47
N ALA A 103 -2.20 -2.72 29.57
CA ALA A 103 -2.79 -1.64 30.35
C ALA A 103 -1.75 -0.60 30.80
N ASN A 104 -0.53 -1.04 31.16
CA ASN A 104 0.56 -0.13 31.53
C ASN A 104 1.00 0.73 30.33
N MET A 105 1.11 0.15 29.14
CA MET A 105 1.47 0.89 27.94
C MET A 105 0.43 1.94 27.59
N ILE A 106 -0.86 1.60 27.66
CA ILE A 106 -1.94 2.56 27.43
C ILE A 106 -1.88 3.71 28.43
N LYS A 107 -1.65 3.40 29.73
CA LYS A 107 -1.53 4.42 30.80
C LYS A 107 -0.33 5.34 30.55
N ASN A 108 0.83 4.79 30.16
CA ASN A 108 2.02 5.58 29.87
C ASN A 108 1.80 6.51 28.66
N ILE A 109 1.17 6.00 27.59
CA ILE A 109 0.81 6.80 26.42
C ILE A 109 -0.18 7.90 26.82
N ALA A 110 -1.21 7.59 27.61
CA ALA A 110 -2.19 8.57 28.07
C ALA A 110 -1.57 9.67 28.93
N ALA A 111 -0.65 9.30 29.84
CA ALA A 111 0.07 10.26 30.67
C ALA A 111 0.91 11.22 29.81
N LYS A 112 1.68 10.67 28.87
CA LYS A 112 2.52 11.44 27.96
C LYS A 112 1.70 12.32 27.01
N LEU A 113 0.57 11.84 26.47
CA LEU A 113 -0.34 12.64 25.65
C LEU A 113 -0.94 13.83 26.42
N LYS A 114 -1.22 13.65 27.70
CA LYS A 114 -1.69 14.72 28.57
C LYS A 114 -0.59 15.76 28.81
N GLU A 115 0.65 15.31 29.01
CA GLU A 115 1.82 16.18 29.21
C GLU A 115 2.18 16.97 27.95
N ASP A 116 2.33 16.27 26.82
CA ASP A 116 2.82 16.84 25.56
C ASP A 116 1.77 17.71 24.84
N PHE A 117 0.47 17.36 24.93
CA PHE A 117 -0.60 17.94 24.08
C PHE A 117 -1.88 18.31 24.83
N ASP A 118 -1.96 18.15 26.15
CA ASP A 118 -3.19 18.24 26.97
C ASP A 118 -4.35 17.36 26.47
N ILE A 119 -4.04 16.28 25.75
CA ILE A 119 -5.04 15.31 25.28
C ILE A 119 -5.28 14.27 26.36
N LYS A 120 -6.54 14.14 26.79
CA LYS A 120 -6.96 13.18 27.83
C LYS A 120 -7.71 12.03 27.20
N LEU A 121 -7.07 10.85 27.13
CA LEU A 121 -7.77 9.64 26.73
C LEU A 121 -8.84 9.26 27.78
N LEU A 122 -9.96 8.71 27.31
CA LEU A 122 -11.02 8.24 28.18
C LEU A 122 -10.56 7.05 29.02
N SER A 123 -10.99 7.00 30.29
CA SER A 123 -10.81 5.81 31.12
C SER A 123 -11.70 4.68 30.64
N GLU A 124 -11.38 3.42 31.02
CA GLU A 124 -12.13 2.22 30.65
C GLU A 124 -13.64 2.36 30.89
N ALA A 125 -14.05 2.87 32.07
CA ALA A 125 -15.44 3.10 32.43
C ALA A 125 -16.13 4.15 31.53
N LYS A 126 -15.42 5.24 31.19
CA LYS A 126 -15.95 6.29 30.30
C LYS A 126 -16.01 5.81 28.84
N GLU A 127 -15.05 5.02 28.38
CA GLU A 127 -15.04 4.42 27.06
C GLU A 127 -16.27 3.53 26.84
N GLN A 128 -16.64 2.69 27.83
CA GLN A 128 -17.83 1.85 27.76
C GLN A 128 -19.11 2.65 27.57
N ASN A 129 -19.20 3.84 28.17
CA ASN A 129 -20.37 4.71 28.06
C ASN A 129 -20.39 5.53 26.76
N ASN A 130 -19.24 5.87 26.19
CA ASN A 130 -19.15 6.68 24.98
C ASN A 130 -17.98 6.25 24.09
N LEU A 131 -18.15 5.09 23.44
CA LEU A 131 -17.13 4.48 22.57
C LEU A 131 -16.76 5.37 21.35
N LEU A 132 -17.74 6.07 20.79
CA LEU A 132 -17.49 6.91 19.62
C LEU A 132 -16.58 8.10 19.95
N GLU A 133 -16.81 8.76 21.07
CA GLU A 133 -15.98 9.85 21.55
C GLU A 133 -14.57 9.37 21.89
N ALA A 134 -14.46 8.22 22.58
CA ALA A 134 -13.17 7.60 22.84
C ALA A 134 -12.36 7.35 21.56
N LYS A 135 -13.00 6.80 20.52
CA LYS A 135 -12.36 6.56 19.23
C LYS A 135 -11.90 7.86 18.57
N LYS A 136 -12.74 8.90 18.56
CA LYS A 136 -12.38 10.22 17.98
C LYS A 136 -11.21 10.85 18.72
N THR A 137 -11.23 10.85 20.04
CA THR A 137 -10.12 11.36 20.86
C THR A 137 -8.82 10.61 20.57
N ILE A 138 -8.88 9.28 20.37
CA ILE A 138 -7.71 8.48 20.01
C ILE A 138 -7.21 8.85 18.60
N VAL A 139 -8.10 9.08 17.63
CA VAL A 139 -7.71 9.50 16.26
C VAL A 139 -6.93 10.82 16.31
N ASP A 140 -7.43 11.81 17.06
CA ASP A 140 -6.74 13.10 17.24
C ASP A 140 -5.37 12.92 17.90
N ALA A 141 -5.31 12.11 18.96
CA ALA A 141 -4.07 11.77 19.64
C ALA A 141 -3.06 11.09 18.70
N VAL A 142 -3.51 10.11 17.89
CA VAL A 142 -2.67 9.42 16.90
C VAL A 142 -2.14 10.40 15.84
N GLY A 143 -2.94 11.40 15.45
CA GLY A 143 -2.49 12.48 14.57
C GLY A 143 -1.26 13.21 15.13
N LYS A 144 -1.33 13.61 16.41
CA LYS A 144 -0.21 14.27 17.10
C LYS A 144 1.00 13.36 17.29
N ILE A 145 0.77 12.10 17.67
CA ILE A 145 1.85 11.12 17.78
C ILE A 145 2.59 10.96 16.44
N ARG A 146 1.87 10.87 15.32
CA ARG A 146 2.48 10.77 13.97
C ARG A 146 3.31 11.99 13.62
N GLU A 147 2.88 13.17 14.04
CA GLU A 147 3.60 14.42 13.80
C GLU A 147 4.97 14.41 14.49
N VAL A 148 5.03 14.11 15.78
CA VAL A 148 6.27 14.12 16.56
C VAL A 148 7.20 12.93 16.30
N THR A 149 6.65 11.81 15.83
CA THR A 149 7.44 10.62 15.50
C THR A 149 7.85 10.52 14.03
N ARG A 150 7.51 11.51 13.21
CA ARG A 150 7.67 11.50 11.75
C ARG A 150 9.10 11.19 11.28
N ASN A 151 10.09 11.63 12.03
CA ASN A 151 11.51 11.50 11.67
C ASN A 151 12.16 10.21 12.22
N ASN A 152 11.41 9.35 12.92
CA ASN A 152 11.95 8.12 13.47
C ASN A 152 12.23 7.09 12.34
N PRO A 153 13.51 6.67 12.15
CA PRO A 153 13.89 5.82 11.03
C PRO A 153 13.33 4.39 11.15
N ASN A 154 13.15 3.88 12.37
CA ASN A 154 12.58 2.56 12.60
C ASN A 154 11.08 2.56 12.25
N LEU A 155 10.35 3.60 12.65
CA LEU A 155 8.95 3.77 12.31
C LEU A 155 8.75 3.89 10.80
N LEU A 156 9.66 4.59 10.11
CA LEU A 156 9.62 4.73 8.66
C LEU A 156 9.66 3.37 7.95
N GLN A 157 10.45 2.41 8.43
CA GLN A 157 10.50 1.06 7.83
C GLN A 157 9.13 0.35 7.92
N TYR A 158 8.48 0.37 9.09
CA TYR A 158 7.15 -0.23 9.25
C TYR A 158 6.08 0.45 8.38
N ASN A 159 6.17 1.77 8.23
CA ASN A 159 5.29 2.54 7.35
C ASN A 159 5.50 2.18 5.87
N ILE A 160 6.77 2.00 5.47
CA ILE A 160 7.13 1.52 4.12
C ILE A 160 6.54 0.12 3.88
N ASP A 161 6.71 -0.80 4.80
CA ASP A 161 6.23 -2.18 4.67
C ASP A 161 4.70 -2.25 4.51
N PHE A 162 3.97 -1.48 5.33
CA PHE A 162 2.52 -1.38 5.21
C PHE A 162 2.11 -0.73 3.88
N GLY A 163 2.73 0.40 3.53
CA GLY A 163 2.48 1.11 2.29
C GLY A 163 2.80 0.30 1.04
N PHE A 164 3.88 -0.50 1.08
CA PHE A 164 4.27 -1.42 0.01
C PHE A 164 3.17 -2.46 -0.25
N CYS A 165 2.76 -3.23 0.76
CA CYS A 165 1.72 -4.25 0.61
C CYS A 165 0.42 -3.66 0.09
N ARG A 166 0.00 -2.51 0.64
CA ARG A 166 -1.20 -1.83 0.23
C ARG A 166 -1.16 -1.41 -1.23
N ASN A 167 -0.12 -0.69 -1.65
CA ASN A 167 -0.03 -0.16 -3.02
C ASN A 167 0.23 -1.28 -4.05
N TYR A 168 0.93 -2.34 -3.66
CA TYR A 168 1.10 -3.53 -4.49
C TYR A 168 -0.25 -4.18 -4.82
N LEU A 169 -1.13 -4.35 -3.83
CA LEU A 169 -2.47 -4.89 -4.03
C LEU A 169 -3.29 -4.08 -5.03
N GLY A 170 -3.22 -2.75 -4.98
CA GLY A 170 -3.89 -1.92 -5.96
C GLY A 170 -3.39 -2.17 -7.37
N GLY A 171 -2.08 -2.29 -7.55
CA GLY A 171 -1.50 -2.63 -8.85
C GLY A 171 -1.86 -4.05 -9.32
N VAL A 172 -1.94 -5.02 -8.41
CA VAL A 172 -2.37 -6.39 -8.72
C VAL A 172 -3.77 -6.42 -9.33
N VAL A 173 -4.71 -5.59 -8.85
CA VAL A 173 -6.06 -5.53 -9.42
C VAL A 173 -6.02 -5.15 -10.90
N TYR A 174 -5.34 -4.06 -11.25
CA TYR A 174 -5.23 -3.62 -12.65
C TYR A 174 -4.46 -4.63 -13.50
N SER A 175 -3.39 -5.19 -12.97
CA SER A 175 -2.58 -6.21 -13.66
C SER A 175 -3.38 -7.48 -13.93
N THR A 176 -4.20 -7.91 -12.97
CA THR A 176 -5.09 -9.06 -13.14
C THR A 176 -6.16 -8.79 -14.20
N CYS A 177 -6.81 -7.62 -14.16
CA CYS A 177 -7.77 -7.22 -15.19
C CYS A 177 -7.11 -7.19 -16.59
N PHE A 178 -5.90 -6.68 -16.69
CA PHE A 178 -5.17 -6.64 -17.95
C PHE A 178 -4.83 -8.04 -18.48
N LEU A 179 -4.35 -8.96 -17.62
CA LEU A 179 -4.09 -10.34 -18.01
C LEU A 179 -5.37 -11.08 -18.42
N LEU A 180 -6.50 -10.80 -17.77
CA LEU A 180 -7.80 -11.34 -18.18
C LEU A 180 -8.21 -10.85 -19.57
N ILE A 181 -7.96 -9.58 -19.91
CA ILE A 181 -8.20 -9.05 -21.25
C ILE A 181 -7.34 -9.77 -22.27
N ILE A 182 -6.03 -9.97 -21.98
CA ILE A 182 -5.15 -10.74 -22.88
C ILE A 182 -5.66 -12.17 -23.04
N LEU A 183 -6.07 -12.84 -21.96
CA LEU A 183 -6.61 -14.17 -22.00
C LEU A 183 -7.88 -14.25 -22.86
N PHE A 184 -8.75 -13.24 -22.76
CA PHE A 184 -9.92 -13.12 -23.61
C PHE A 184 -9.54 -12.97 -25.09
N LEU A 185 -8.56 -12.15 -25.42
CA LEU A 185 -8.06 -12.00 -26.79
C LEU A 185 -7.46 -13.32 -27.35
N ASN A 186 -6.85 -14.15 -26.49
CA ASN A 186 -6.41 -15.49 -26.89
C ASN A 186 -7.58 -16.40 -27.29
N ILE A 187 -8.72 -16.32 -26.59
CA ILE A 187 -9.93 -17.11 -26.92
C ILE A 187 -10.44 -16.79 -28.31
N PHE A 188 -10.34 -15.53 -28.74
CA PHE A 188 -10.75 -15.09 -30.09
C PHE A 188 -9.67 -15.26 -31.15
N GLY A 189 -8.55 -15.89 -30.83
CA GLY A 189 -7.46 -16.14 -31.78
C GLY A 189 -6.69 -14.88 -32.22
N VAL A 190 -6.88 -13.76 -31.50
CA VAL A 190 -6.14 -12.50 -31.79
C VAL A 190 -4.68 -12.63 -31.35
N VAL A 191 -4.44 -13.43 -30.31
CA VAL A 191 -3.13 -13.70 -29.73
C VAL A 191 -3.04 -15.19 -29.45
N ASP A 192 -1.88 -15.79 -29.68
CA ASP A 192 -1.67 -17.23 -29.43
C ASP A 192 -0.60 -17.47 -28.35
N ASN A 193 -0.95 -17.17 -27.10
CA ASN A 193 -0.08 -17.34 -25.92
C ASN A 193 -0.89 -17.67 -24.65
N TRP A 194 -2.00 -18.38 -24.79
CA TRP A 194 -2.95 -18.61 -23.70
C TRP A 194 -2.34 -19.31 -22.48
N GLN A 195 -1.42 -20.26 -22.68
CA GLN A 195 -0.79 -21.00 -21.59
C GLN A 195 0.06 -20.11 -20.71
N ILE A 196 0.91 -19.27 -21.33
CA ILE A 196 1.77 -18.32 -20.61
C ILE A 196 0.93 -17.27 -19.89
N THR A 197 -0.12 -16.77 -20.55
CA THR A 197 -1.05 -15.79 -19.95
C THR A 197 -1.77 -16.40 -18.76
N LEU A 198 -2.20 -17.66 -18.83
CA LEU A 198 -2.87 -18.35 -17.73
C LEU A 198 -1.93 -18.56 -16.54
N ILE A 199 -0.70 -19.02 -16.79
CA ILE A 199 0.32 -19.19 -15.74
C ILE A 199 0.62 -17.84 -15.08
N ALA A 200 0.80 -16.79 -15.86
CA ALA A 200 1.04 -15.44 -15.38
C ALA A 200 -0.13 -14.94 -14.51
N LEU A 201 -1.37 -15.16 -14.94
CA LEU A 201 -2.57 -14.80 -14.20
C LEU A 201 -2.64 -15.51 -12.84
N VAL A 202 -2.45 -16.84 -12.82
CA VAL A 202 -2.44 -17.62 -11.57
C VAL A 202 -1.37 -17.12 -10.63
N PHE A 203 -0.16 -16.91 -11.13
CA PHE A 203 0.95 -16.40 -10.32
C PHE A 203 0.68 -15.00 -9.76
N GLN A 204 0.11 -14.09 -10.57
CA GLN A 204 -0.27 -12.75 -10.15
C GLN A 204 -1.31 -12.79 -9.01
N ILE A 205 -2.33 -13.66 -9.14
CA ILE A 205 -3.35 -13.84 -8.10
C ILE A 205 -2.75 -14.38 -6.81
N LEU A 206 -1.85 -15.36 -6.88
CA LEU A 206 -1.17 -15.93 -5.70
C LEU A 206 -0.37 -14.86 -4.95
N LEU A 207 0.39 -14.03 -5.66
CA LEU A 207 1.13 -12.92 -5.06
C LEU A 207 0.17 -11.89 -4.42
N GLY A 208 -0.96 -11.63 -5.05
CA GLY A 208 -2.03 -10.77 -4.50
C GLY A 208 -2.59 -11.32 -3.20
N ILE A 209 -2.88 -12.61 -3.12
CA ILE A 209 -3.37 -13.27 -1.90
C ILE A 209 -2.35 -13.15 -0.77
N ILE A 210 -1.07 -13.39 -1.04
CA ILE A 210 0.00 -13.24 -0.04
C ILE A 210 0.05 -11.81 0.49
N ALA A 211 0.03 -10.82 -0.40
CA ALA A 211 0.04 -9.41 0.00
C ALA A 211 -1.21 -9.02 0.80
N PHE A 212 -2.38 -9.55 0.45
CA PHE A 212 -3.64 -9.30 1.17
C PHE A 212 -3.61 -9.87 2.60
N VAL A 213 -3.20 -11.12 2.76
CA VAL A 213 -3.11 -11.77 4.07
C VAL A 213 -2.13 -11.03 5.00
N THR A 214 -1.02 -10.52 4.45
CA THR A 214 -0.01 -9.80 5.23
C THR A 214 -0.39 -8.37 5.54
N LEU A 215 -1.26 -7.71 4.76
CA LEU A 215 -1.61 -6.30 4.92
C LEU A 215 -2.11 -5.96 6.32
N LYS A 216 -3.02 -6.77 6.87
CA LYS A 216 -3.57 -6.56 8.22
C LYS A 216 -2.48 -6.65 9.30
N SER A 217 -1.62 -7.65 9.21
CA SER A 217 -0.50 -7.84 10.13
C SER A 217 0.48 -6.65 10.08
N LYS A 218 0.83 -6.19 8.87
CA LYS A 218 1.70 -5.02 8.68
C LYS A 218 1.08 -3.74 9.27
N GLY A 219 -0.25 -3.56 9.17
CA GLY A 219 -0.95 -2.44 9.81
C GLY A 219 -0.82 -2.44 11.34
N TYR A 220 -0.99 -3.60 11.98
CA TYR A 220 -0.78 -3.73 13.44
C TYR A 220 0.68 -3.56 13.84
N SER A 221 1.63 -4.06 13.04
CA SER A 221 3.07 -3.87 13.29
C SER A 221 3.45 -2.39 13.24
N TYR A 222 2.96 -1.66 12.23
CA TYR A 222 3.14 -0.21 12.14
C TYR A 222 2.55 0.52 13.36
N ALA A 223 1.32 0.18 13.77
CA ALA A 223 0.69 0.82 14.90
C ALA A 223 1.45 0.61 16.21
N ARG A 224 1.97 -0.60 16.46
CA ARG A 224 2.82 -0.89 17.62
C ARG A 224 4.15 -0.12 17.57
N ALA A 225 4.79 -0.09 16.42
CA ALA A 225 6.02 0.65 16.22
C ALA A 225 5.83 2.16 16.45
N LEU A 226 4.67 2.71 16.04
CA LEU A 226 4.31 4.11 16.26
C LEU A 226 4.26 4.45 17.75
N PHE A 227 3.58 3.63 18.56
CA PHE A 227 3.47 3.86 19.99
C PHE A 227 4.79 3.64 20.74
N ASN A 228 5.57 2.64 20.33
CA ASN A 228 6.91 2.43 20.88
C ASN A 228 7.83 3.59 20.57
N ALA A 229 7.79 4.11 19.34
CA ALA A 229 8.57 5.29 18.96
C ALA A 229 8.15 6.52 19.76
N TYR A 230 6.86 6.70 20.03
CA TYR A 230 6.35 7.82 20.81
C TYR A 230 6.83 7.77 22.29
N ILE A 231 6.75 6.62 22.91
CA ILE A 231 7.24 6.45 24.29
C ILE A 231 8.77 6.58 24.34
N GLY A 232 9.50 5.95 23.42
CA GLY A 232 10.98 6.01 23.37
C GLY A 232 11.54 7.40 23.09
N ASN A 233 10.79 8.30 22.45
CA ASN A 233 11.20 9.70 22.25
C ASN A 233 11.27 10.52 23.56
N SER A 234 10.78 9.98 24.69
CA SER A 234 10.96 10.62 26.00
C SER A 234 12.38 10.52 26.57
N GLU A 235 13.20 9.59 26.04
CA GLU A 235 14.60 9.41 26.49
C GLU A 235 15.58 10.33 25.75
N TYR A 236 15.13 11.03 24.70
CA TYR A 236 15.94 11.98 23.92
C TYR A 236 15.30 13.37 23.98
N ASN A 237 15.31 14.00 25.16
CA ASN A 237 15.09 15.44 25.28
C ASN A 237 16.32 16.14 24.69
N TRP A 238 16.12 16.82 23.57
CA TRP A 238 17.06 17.73 22.92
C TRP A 238 17.03 19.11 23.58
#